data_ea2c55ec406c923fc92a68ca46fca978
#
_entry.id   ea2c55ec406c923fc92a68ca46fca978
#
_cell.length_a   1.000
_cell.length_b   1.000
_cell.length_c   1.000
_cell.angle_alpha   90.00
_cell.angle_beta   90.00
_cell.angle_gamma   90.00
#
_symmetry.space_group_name_H-M   'P 1'
#
loop_
_entity.id
_entity.type
_entity.pdbx_description
1 polymer ?
#
loop_
_entity_poly.entity_id
_entity_poly.type
_entity_poly.pdbx_seq_one_letter_code
_entity_poly.pdbx_strand_id
1 'polypeptide(L)'
;MLYLVATPIGNLGDISLRALETLRTVDLIAAEDTRKTGRLLKHYGIDTPQFSYHEHNEQQAVERIVGALRGGRSVAVVTNAGTPGISDPGFTAVRRAVEEGLPVSAIPGPTGLITALILSGLPLHSFTFRGFAPRKTAARRRFLEVDVDSPHTLVFYESQHRLGAFLADALAVYGDRPAAVANDLTKLHERVQRGTVGSLLEAVADRKLLGEFIVVIGGCR
;
A
#
# COMPACT_ATOMS: atom_id res chain seq x y z
N MET A 1 21.14 6.04 10.13
CA MET A 1 20.63 5.18 9.03
C MET A 1 19.11 5.33 8.95
N LEU A 2 18.54 5.45 7.74
CA LEU A 2 17.09 5.45 7.48
C LEU A 2 16.62 4.03 7.22
N TYR A 3 15.55 3.59 7.92
CA TYR A 3 14.90 2.31 7.68
C TYR A 3 13.45 2.53 7.22
N LEU A 4 13.05 1.92 6.10
CA LEU A 4 11.65 1.78 5.74
C LEU A 4 11.15 0.45 6.28
N VAL A 5 10.22 0.47 7.22
CA VAL A 5 9.79 -0.74 7.92
C VAL A 5 8.36 -1.08 7.53
N ALA A 6 8.17 -2.22 6.85
CA ALA A 6 6.84 -2.71 6.52
C ALA A 6 6.08 -3.14 7.79
N THR A 7 4.82 -2.73 7.89
CA THR A 7 3.94 -3.00 9.02
C THR A 7 2.76 -3.89 8.62
N PRO A 8 2.08 -4.54 9.57
CA PRO A 8 0.93 -5.39 9.30
C PRO A 8 -0.17 -4.70 8.50
N ILE A 9 -0.79 -5.41 7.56
CA ILE A 9 -1.91 -4.91 6.73
C ILE A 9 -3.28 -5.27 7.30
N GLY A 10 -3.33 -6.03 8.37
CA GLY A 10 -4.58 -6.46 9.01
C GLY A 10 -4.40 -7.40 10.18
N ASN A 11 -3.32 -8.17 10.20
CA ASN A 11 -3.00 -9.12 11.25
C ASN A 11 -1.66 -8.76 11.89
N LEU A 12 -1.64 -8.45 13.18
CA LEU A 12 -0.42 -8.10 13.89
C LEU A 12 0.66 -9.18 13.79
N GLY A 13 0.27 -10.45 13.72
CA GLY A 13 1.19 -11.57 13.56
C GLY A 13 2.01 -11.60 12.28
N ASP A 14 1.67 -10.76 11.29
CA ASP A 14 2.41 -10.68 10.03
C ASP A 14 3.68 -9.82 10.12
N ILE A 15 3.93 -9.14 11.23
CA ILE A 15 5.14 -8.35 11.40
C ILE A 15 6.37 -9.26 11.48
N SER A 16 7.46 -8.89 10.78
CA SER A 16 8.69 -9.67 10.86
C SER A 16 9.44 -9.43 12.17
N LEU A 17 10.17 -10.45 12.64
CA LEU A 17 11.04 -10.31 13.83
C LEU A 17 12.05 -9.18 13.66
N ARG A 18 12.63 -9.04 12.46
CA ARG A 18 13.57 -7.96 12.16
C ARG A 18 12.92 -6.57 12.17
N ALA A 19 11.64 -6.45 11.78
CA ALA A 19 10.89 -5.21 11.93
C ALA A 19 10.73 -4.81 13.40
N LEU A 20 10.36 -5.76 14.27
CA LEU A 20 10.28 -5.53 15.71
C LEU A 20 11.61 -5.13 16.33
N GLU A 21 12.69 -5.81 15.96
CA GLU A 21 14.05 -5.47 16.42
C GLU A 21 14.47 -4.07 15.96
N THR A 22 14.25 -3.75 14.68
CA THR A 22 14.54 -2.42 14.14
C THR A 22 13.77 -1.34 14.87
N LEU A 23 12.45 -1.54 15.08
CA LEU A 23 11.60 -0.56 15.78
C LEU A 23 12.02 -0.36 17.25
N ARG A 24 12.61 -1.38 17.90
CA ARG A 24 13.16 -1.26 19.27
C ARG A 24 14.47 -0.52 19.35
N THR A 25 15.28 -0.61 18.30
CA THR A 25 16.70 -0.17 18.35
C THR A 25 16.94 1.19 17.70
N VAL A 26 16.05 1.67 16.84
CA VAL A 26 16.19 3.00 16.23
C VAL A 26 15.96 4.11 17.24
N ASP A 27 16.59 5.26 17.00
CA ASP A 27 16.46 6.44 17.87
C ASP A 27 15.09 7.13 17.74
N LEU A 28 14.46 7.04 16.56
CA LEU A 28 13.17 7.70 16.27
C LEU A 28 12.34 6.87 15.28
N ILE A 29 11.02 6.97 15.43
CA ILE A 29 10.06 6.45 14.46
C ILE A 29 9.29 7.62 13.84
N ALA A 30 9.35 7.75 12.52
CA ALA A 30 8.52 8.64 11.72
C ALA A 30 7.27 7.88 11.27
N ALA A 31 6.12 8.19 11.84
CA ALA A 31 4.87 7.46 11.67
C ALA A 31 3.83 8.27 10.92
N GLU A 32 3.13 7.68 9.96
CA GLU A 32 2.04 8.32 9.22
C GLU A 32 0.90 8.73 10.17
N ASP A 33 0.45 7.85 11.05
CA ASP A 33 -0.45 8.14 12.16
C ASP A 33 0.13 7.59 13.46
N THR A 34 0.62 8.49 14.32
CA THR A 34 1.23 8.12 15.60
C THR A 34 0.29 7.37 16.56
N ARG A 35 -1.03 7.52 16.40
CA ARG A 35 -2.03 6.80 17.22
C ARG A 35 -2.12 5.34 16.78
N LYS A 36 -2.11 5.08 15.46
CA LYS A 36 -2.12 3.71 14.91
C LYS A 36 -0.81 3.01 15.19
N THR A 37 0.31 3.66 14.87
CA THR A 37 1.65 3.16 15.19
C THR A 37 1.82 2.93 16.68
N GLY A 38 1.35 3.85 17.54
CA GLY A 38 1.41 3.68 19.00
C GLY A 38 0.69 2.44 19.52
N ARG A 39 -0.42 2.03 18.89
CA ARG A 39 -1.11 0.76 19.24
C ARG A 39 -0.23 -0.45 18.88
N LEU A 40 0.42 -0.44 17.70
CA LEU A 40 1.35 -1.47 17.28
C LEU A 40 2.53 -1.57 18.25
N LEU A 41 3.18 -0.45 18.54
CA LEU A 41 4.33 -0.38 19.44
C LEU A 41 3.97 -0.87 20.84
N LYS A 42 2.84 -0.41 21.39
CA LYS A 42 2.32 -0.85 22.70
C LYS A 42 2.07 -2.37 22.74
N HIS A 43 1.49 -2.95 21.67
CA HIS A 43 1.24 -4.39 21.59
C HIS A 43 2.51 -5.21 21.72
N TYR A 44 3.63 -4.72 21.17
CA TYR A 44 4.93 -5.40 21.17
C TYR A 44 5.90 -4.89 22.24
N GLY A 45 5.45 -4.05 23.18
CA GLY A 45 6.29 -3.52 24.26
C GLY A 45 7.47 -2.70 23.73
N ILE A 46 7.23 -1.79 22.78
CA ILE A 46 8.23 -0.92 22.16
C ILE A 46 7.95 0.53 22.58
N ASP A 47 8.94 1.17 23.23
CA ASP A 47 8.83 2.52 23.77
C ASP A 47 9.60 3.57 22.96
N THR A 48 10.06 3.23 21.76
CA THR A 48 10.83 4.13 20.88
C THR A 48 10.02 5.39 20.57
N PRO A 49 10.61 6.59 20.74
CA PRO A 49 9.94 7.84 20.47
C PRO A 49 9.48 7.97 19.02
N GLN A 50 8.25 8.46 18.83
CA GLN A 50 7.68 8.64 17.50
C GLN A 50 7.26 10.06 17.22
N PHE A 51 7.19 10.44 15.94
CA PHE A 51 6.65 11.70 15.48
C PHE A 51 5.86 11.51 14.17
N SER A 52 5.01 12.47 13.86
CA SER A 52 4.14 12.41 12.69
C SER A 52 4.89 12.69 11.39
N TYR A 53 4.66 11.85 10.36
CA TYR A 53 5.16 11.99 8.99
C TYR A 53 4.08 11.60 7.98
N HIS A 54 3.32 12.54 7.46
CA HIS A 54 2.23 12.35 6.50
C HIS A 54 2.27 13.43 5.41
N GLU A 55 1.46 13.30 4.36
CA GLU A 55 1.44 14.23 3.21
C GLU A 55 1.35 15.72 3.60
N HIS A 56 0.58 16.06 4.64
CA HIS A 56 0.37 17.47 5.03
C HIS A 56 1.55 18.09 5.78
N ASN A 57 2.49 17.31 6.31
CA ASN A 57 3.68 17.80 7.01
C ASN A 57 4.99 17.29 6.40
N GLU A 58 4.93 16.72 5.19
CA GLU A 58 6.02 15.96 4.58
C GLU A 58 7.35 16.72 4.58
N GLN A 59 7.37 17.96 4.12
CA GLN A 59 8.60 18.75 4.03
C GLN A 59 9.28 18.92 5.40
N GLN A 60 8.51 19.33 6.42
CA GLN A 60 9.03 19.53 7.77
C GLN A 60 9.51 18.21 8.40
N ALA A 61 8.76 17.13 8.17
CA ALA A 61 9.11 15.81 8.69
C ALA A 61 10.37 15.27 8.02
N VAL A 62 10.54 15.45 6.71
CA VAL A 62 11.75 15.03 5.97
C VAL A 62 12.98 15.79 6.48
N GLU A 63 12.91 17.11 6.70
CA GLU A 63 14.03 17.86 7.28
C GLU A 63 14.39 17.35 8.69
N ARG A 64 13.40 16.97 9.49
CA ARG A 64 13.64 16.36 10.80
C ARG A 64 14.31 14.98 10.68
N ILE A 65 13.88 14.15 9.74
CA ILE A 65 14.50 12.85 9.45
C ILE A 65 15.95 13.04 9.04
N VAL A 66 16.21 13.86 8.03
CA VAL A 66 17.55 14.11 7.49
C VAL A 66 18.46 14.74 8.54
N GLY A 67 17.96 15.70 9.32
CA GLY A 67 18.70 16.29 10.43
C GLY A 67 19.13 15.25 11.49
N ALA A 68 18.25 14.31 11.82
CA ALA A 68 18.58 13.20 12.72
C ALA A 68 19.65 12.28 12.12
N LEU A 69 19.53 11.93 10.82
CA LEU A 69 20.49 11.09 10.13
C LEU A 69 21.88 11.72 10.04
N ARG A 70 21.96 13.03 9.73
CA ARG A 70 23.22 13.82 9.73
C ARG A 70 23.89 13.82 11.11
N GLY A 71 23.08 13.85 12.18
CA GLY A 71 23.52 13.74 13.56
C GLY A 71 23.92 12.31 13.99
N GLY A 72 24.04 11.37 13.05
CA GLY A 72 24.42 9.97 13.33
C GLY A 72 23.30 9.09 13.91
N ARG A 73 22.08 9.62 14.05
CA ARG A 73 20.92 8.89 14.59
C ARG A 73 20.28 8.00 13.53
N SER A 74 19.55 7.01 13.99
CA SER A 74 18.77 6.10 13.16
C SER A 74 17.27 6.48 13.21
N VAL A 75 16.59 6.37 12.05
CA VAL A 75 15.14 6.68 11.93
C VAL A 75 14.45 5.55 11.19
N ALA A 76 13.35 5.04 11.75
CA ALA A 76 12.44 4.15 11.05
C ALA A 76 11.24 4.92 10.51
N VAL A 77 10.92 4.78 9.23
CA VAL A 77 9.66 5.24 8.63
C VAL A 77 8.68 4.08 8.61
N VAL A 78 7.48 4.32 9.13
CA VAL A 78 6.37 3.36 9.10
C VAL A 78 5.10 4.04 8.60
N THR A 79 4.27 3.28 7.90
CA THR A 79 2.94 3.70 7.44
C THR A 79 1.85 2.98 8.23
N ASN A 80 0.61 3.36 8.01
CA ASN A 80 -0.54 2.79 8.73
C ASN A 80 -0.72 1.30 8.47
N ALA A 81 -0.26 0.82 7.31
CA ALA A 81 -0.31 -0.58 6.90
C ALA A 81 0.62 -0.82 5.71
N GLY A 82 1.30 -1.94 5.67
CA GLY A 82 2.11 -2.35 4.51
C GLY A 82 3.48 -1.69 4.42
N THR A 83 3.96 -1.53 3.20
CA THR A 83 5.31 -1.07 2.88
C THR A 83 5.34 0.43 2.65
N PRO A 84 6.13 1.21 3.42
CA PRO A 84 6.29 2.65 3.21
C PRO A 84 6.73 3.00 1.78
N GLY A 85 6.20 4.10 1.23
CA GLY A 85 6.49 4.57 -0.11
C GLY A 85 5.62 3.95 -1.22
N ILE A 86 4.82 2.94 -0.92
CA ILE A 86 3.89 2.31 -1.87
C ILE A 86 2.47 2.87 -1.66
N SER A 87 2.11 3.91 -2.37
CA SER A 87 0.88 4.72 -2.20
C SER A 87 0.77 5.42 -0.83
N ASP A 88 1.86 5.50 -0.10
CA ASP A 88 1.99 6.02 1.25
C ASP A 88 3.23 6.92 1.37
N PRO A 89 3.41 7.71 2.45
CA PRO A 89 4.62 8.47 2.71
C PRO A 89 5.88 7.59 2.76
N GLY A 90 7.02 8.17 2.36
CA GLY A 90 8.32 7.48 2.40
C GLY A 90 9.25 7.84 1.25
N PHE A 91 8.71 8.00 0.05
CA PHE A 91 9.51 8.29 -1.16
C PHE A 91 10.38 9.53 -1.00
N THR A 92 9.82 10.64 -0.52
CA THR A 92 10.55 11.92 -0.36
C THR A 92 11.68 11.80 0.66
N ALA A 93 11.46 11.06 1.76
CA ALA A 93 12.50 10.81 2.76
C ALA A 93 13.66 9.96 2.20
N VAL A 94 13.35 8.91 1.44
CA VAL A 94 14.35 8.08 0.77
C VAL A 94 15.14 8.89 -0.25
N ARG A 95 14.44 9.59 -1.14
CA ARG A 95 15.07 10.42 -2.17
C ARG A 95 16.03 11.42 -1.55
N ARG A 96 15.60 12.12 -0.51
CA ARG A 96 16.39 13.14 0.17
C ARG A 96 17.62 12.54 0.87
N ALA A 97 17.46 11.39 1.53
CA ALA A 97 18.57 10.68 2.16
C ALA A 97 19.61 10.21 1.11
N VAL A 98 19.15 9.68 -0.03
CA VAL A 98 20.04 9.24 -1.12
C VAL A 98 20.79 10.42 -1.75
N GLU A 99 20.09 11.55 -2.01
CA GLU A 99 20.71 12.78 -2.53
C GLU A 99 21.84 13.30 -1.63
N GLU A 100 21.78 13.03 -0.33
CA GLU A 100 22.79 13.42 0.65
C GLU A 100 23.81 12.32 1.00
N GLY A 101 23.77 11.20 0.31
CA GLY A 101 24.69 10.07 0.59
C GLY A 101 24.45 9.40 1.94
N LEU A 102 23.28 9.62 2.56
CA LEU A 102 22.94 9.02 3.85
C LEU A 102 22.48 7.56 3.65
N PRO A 103 22.85 6.63 4.55
CA PRO A 103 22.53 5.23 4.38
C PRO A 103 21.03 4.95 4.55
N VAL A 104 20.46 4.19 3.61
CA VAL A 104 19.05 3.78 3.58
C VAL A 104 18.95 2.26 3.50
N SER A 105 17.99 1.68 4.19
CA SER A 105 17.69 0.25 4.14
C SER A 105 16.16 0.03 4.22
N ALA A 106 15.69 -1.08 3.68
CA ALA A 106 14.30 -1.50 3.82
C ALA A 106 14.20 -2.81 4.62
N ILE A 107 13.25 -2.87 5.53
CA ILE A 107 12.87 -4.08 6.24
C ILE A 107 11.64 -4.65 5.53
N PRO A 108 11.79 -5.71 4.71
CA PRO A 108 10.68 -6.29 3.97
C PRO A 108 9.65 -6.90 4.91
N GLY A 109 8.41 -6.91 4.47
CA GLY A 109 7.31 -7.45 5.25
C GLY A 109 5.99 -7.40 4.49
N PRO A 110 4.85 -7.30 5.20
CA PRO A 110 3.53 -7.37 4.61
C PRO A 110 3.30 -6.31 3.53
N THR A 111 2.62 -6.72 2.44
CA THR A 111 2.17 -5.81 1.39
C THR A 111 0.90 -6.35 0.75
N GLY A 112 -0.16 -5.56 0.77
CA GLY A 112 -1.45 -5.94 0.18
C GLY A 112 -1.36 -6.16 -1.32
N LEU A 113 -0.56 -5.35 -2.03
CA LEU A 113 -0.30 -5.46 -3.46
C LEU A 113 0.12 -6.88 -3.87
N ILE A 114 1.19 -7.40 -3.28
CA ILE A 114 1.73 -8.73 -3.63
C ILE A 114 0.81 -9.84 -3.14
N THR A 115 0.24 -9.69 -1.95
CA THR A 115 -0.70 -10.69 -1.40
C THR A 115 -1.94 -10.85 -2.30
N ALA A 116 -2.55 -9.74 -2.74
CA ALA A 116 -3.68 -9.77 -3.67
C ALA A 116 -3.29 -10.38 -5.03
N LEU A 117 -2.13 -10.00 -5.56
CA LEU A 117 -1.62 -10.50 -6.83
C LEU A 117 -1.44 -12.04 -6.79
N ILE A 118 -0.78 -12.57 -5.74
CA ILE A 118 -0.59 -14.01 -5.55
C ILE A 118 -1.93 -14.74 -5.46
N LEU A 119 -2.89 -14.18 -4.71
CA LEU A 119 -4.20 -14.77 -4.50
C LEU A 119 -5.15 -14.61 -5.69
N SER A 120 -4.84 -13.76 -6.67
CA SER A 120 -5.72 -13.49 -7.81
C SER A 120 -5.92 -14.69 -8.75
N GLY A 121 -4.90 -15.54 -8.88
CA GLY A 121 -4.85 -16.62 -9.87
C GLY A 121 -4.54 -16.13 -11.29
N LEU A 122 -4.16 -14.86 -11.46
CA LEU A 122 -3.74 -14.26 -12.73
C LEU A 122 -2.22 -14.38 -12.93
N PRO A 123 -1.69 -14.18 -14.16
CA PRO A 123 -0.26 -14.24 -14.40
C PRO A 123 0.56 -13.31 -13.53
N LEU A 124 1.65 -13.82 -12.91
CA LEU A 124 2.45 -13.10 -11.91
C LEU A 124 3.80 -12.59 -12.45
N HIS A 125 4.25 -13.15 -13.58
CA HIS A 125 5.61 -12.90 -14.10
C HIS A 125 5.84 -11.46 -14.57
N SER A 126 4.75 -10.74 -14.87
CA SER A 126 4.81 -9.31 -15.21
C SER A 126 3.50 -8.64 -14.81
N PHE A 127 3.60 -7.55 -14.04
CA PHE A 127 2.44 -6.80 -13.60
C PHE A 127 2.75 -5.31 -13.50
N THR A 128 1.71 -4.49 -13.57
CA THR A 128 1.78 -3.04 -13.38
C THR A 128 0.93 -2.64 -12.17
N PHE A 129 1.55 -2.01 -11.18
CA PHE A 129 0.84 -1.40 -10.06
C PHE A 129 0.49 0.05 -10.38
N ARG A 130 -0.77 0.41 -10.24
CA ARG A 130 -1.30 1.74 -10.60
C ARG A 130 -1.78 2.57 -9.41
N GLY A 131 -1.75 2.01 -8.20
CA GLY A 131 -2.24 2.69 -6.99
C GLY A 131 -3.75 2.99 -7.07
N PHE A 132 -4.17 4.16 -6.58
CA PHE A 132 -5.56 4.59 -6.59
C PHE A 132 -5.92 5.33 -7.88
N ALA A 133 -6.97 4.89 -8.55
CA ALA A 133 -7.49 5.58 -9.72
C ALA A 133 -8.16 6.94 -9.37
N PRO A 134 -8.20 7.92 -10.29
CA PRO A 134 -8.87 9.19 -10.07
C PRO A 134 -10.35 9.06 -9.69
N ARG A 135 -10.86 9.98 -8.87
CA ARG A 135 -12.27 9.95 -8.40
C ARG A 135 -13.29 10.20 -9.50
N LYS A 136 -13.01 11.15 -10.42
CA LYS A 136 -13.94 11.56 -11.49
C LYS A 136 -13.91 10.56 -12.63
N THR A 137 -15.05 10.07 -13.10
CA THR A 137 -15.22 9.09 -14.18
C THR A 137 -14.38 9.39 -15.42
N ALA A 138 -14.45 10.59 -15.98
CA ALA A 138 -13.68 10.94 -17.17
C ALA A 138 -12.16 10.88 -16.96
N ALA A 139 -11.67 11.28 -15.76
CA ALA A 139 -10.25 11.19 -15.42
C ALA A 139 -9.85 9.73 -15.16
N ARG A 140 -10.73 8.94 -14.52
CA ARG A 140 -10.49 7.51 -14.25
C ARG A 140 -10.42 6.71 -15.54
N ARG A 141 -11.33 6.92 -16.50
CA ARG A 141 -11.25 6.24 -17.80
C ARG A 141 -9.97 6.56 -18.54
N ARG A 142 -9.60 7.83 -18.65
CA ARG A 142 -8.30 8.23 -19.26
C ARG A 142 -7.09 7.62 -18.55
N PHE A 143 -7.15 7.47 -17.23
CA PHE A 143 -6.10 6.82 -16.45
C PHE A 143 -6.02 5.31 -16.77
N LEU A 144 -7.16 4.65 -16.95
CA LEU A 144 -7.24 3.23 -17.32
C LEU A 144 -6.81 3.00 -18.79
N GLU A 145 -7.18 3.90 -19.70
CA GLU A 145 -6.84 3.81 -21.13
C GLU A 145 -5.33 3.69 -21.41
N VAL A 146 -4.48 4.19 -20.48
CA VAL A 146 -3.02 4.08 -20.62
C VAL A 146 -2.53 2.62 -20.72
N ASP A 147 -3.28 1.69 -20.08
CA ASP A 147 -2.90 0.27 -20.03
C ASP A 147 -3.87 -0.62 -20.81
N VAL A 148 -4.68 -0.07 -21.72
CA VAL A 148 -5.71 -0.85 -22.45
C VAL A 148 -5.10 -1.99 -23.27
N ASP A 149 -3.93 -1.78 -23.86
CA ASP A 149 -3.20 -2.77 -24.66
C ASP A 149 -2.09 -3.48 -23.86
N SER A 150 -1.99 -3.23 -22.55
CA SER A 150 -0.96 -3.86 -21.73
C SER A 150 -1.17 -5.37 -21.63
N PRO A 151 -0.16 -6.20 -21.96
CA PRO A 151 -0.23 -7.65 -21.78
C PRO A 151 -0.03 -8.07 -20.30
N HIS A 152 0.27 -7.12 -19.41
CA HIS A 152 0.62 -7.38 -18.03
C HIS A 152 -0.62 -7.36 -17.12
N THR A 153 -0.56 -8.11 -16.04
CA THR A 153 -1.57 -8.04 -14.98
C THR A 153 -1.54 -6.65 -14.32
N LEU A 154 -2.70 -6.04 -14.16
CA LEU A 154 -2.86 -4.70 -13.59
C LEU A 154 -3.35 -4.79 -12.16
N VAL A 155 -2.77 -4.01 -11.25
CA VAL A 155 -3.14 -4.01 -9.83
C VAL A 155 -3.48 -2.59 -9.39
N PHE A 156 -4.65 -2.44 -8.74
CA PHE A 156 -5.19 -1.16 -8.26
C PHE A 156 -5.58 -1.27 -6.80
N TYR A 157 -5.40 -0.19 -6.05
CA TYR A 157 -6.04 0.00 -4.74
C TYR A 157 -7.38 0.70 -4.92
N GLU A 158 -8.37 0.29 -4.17
CA GLU A 158 -9.69 0.94 -4.21
C GLU A 158 -10.38 0.95 -2.84
N SER A 159 -11.22 1.97 -2.65
CA SER A 159 -12.03 2.10 -1.45
C SER A 159 -13.42 1.48 -1.63
N GLN A 160 -14.03 1.10 -0.52
CA GLN A 160 -15.40 0.56 -0.50
C GLN A 160 -16.44 1.42 -1.21
N HIS A 161 -16.27 2.75 -1.19
CA HIS A 161 -17.21 3.71 -1.79
C HIS A 161 -17.05 3.85 -3.30
N ARG A 162 -15.98 3.35 -3.86
CA ARG A 162 -15.57 3.61 -5.24
C ARG A 162 -15.47 2.34 -6.08
N LEU A 163 -15.44 1.16 -5.45
CA LEU A 163 -15.19 -0.12 -6.11
C LEU A 163 -16.18 -0.37 -7.26
N GLY A 164 -17.49 -0.19 -7.05
CA GLY A 164 -18.49 -0.40 -8.11
C GLY A 164 -18.28 0.55 -9.30
N ALA A 165 -18.05 1.84 -9.04
CA ALA A 165 -17.78 2.81 -10.09
C ALA A 165 -16.44 2.55 -10.81
N PHE A 166 -15.42 2.04 -10.10
CA PHE A 166 -14.16 1.62 -10.69
C PHE A 166 -14.36 0.42 -11.63
N LEU A 167 -15.06 -0.63 -11.17
CA LEU A 167 -15.31 -1.83 -11.98
C LEU A 167 -16.14 -1.50 -13.22
N ALA A 168 -17.15 -0.60 -13.13
CA ALA A 168 -17.93 -0.16 -14.27
C ALA A 168 -17.07 0.56 -15.32
N ASP A 169 -16.16 1.44 -14.90
CA ASP A 169 -15.25 2.12 -15.83
C ASP A 169 -14.16 1.16 -16.36
N ALA A 170 -13.69 0.23 -15.56
CA ALA A 170 -12.75 -0.81 -15.99
C ALA A 170 -13.39 -1.72 -17.05
N LEU A 171 -14.65 -2.13 -16.87
CA LEU A 171 -15.41 -2.90 -17.87
C LEU A 171 -15.56 -2.13 -19.18
N ALA A 172 -15.85 -0.85 -19.11
CA ALA A 172 -15.99 0.01 -20.30
C ALA A 172 -14.68 0.20 -21.07
N VAL A 173 -13.52 0.25 -20.38
CA VAL A 173 -12.21 0.50 -20.98
C VAL A 173 -11.51 -0.79 -21.39
N TYR A 174 -11.46 -1.78 -20.50
CA TYR A 174 -10.70 -3.02 -20.71
C TYR A 174 -11.53 -4.16 -21.31
N GLY A 175 -12.87 -4.03 -21.33
CA GLY A 175 -13.76 -5.14 -21.62
C GLY A 175 -13.84 -6.13 -20.45
N ASP A 176 -14.50 -7.26 -20.70
CA ASP A 176 -14.79 -8.25 -19.65
C ASP A 176 -13.61 -9.23 -19.44
N ARG A 177 -12.46 -8.70 -19.00
CA ARG A 177 -11.24 -9.47 -18.73
C ARG A 177 -11.36 -10.28 -17.44
N PRO A 178 -10.58 -11.38 -17.31
CA PRO A 178 -10.40 -12.05 -16.03
C PRO A 178 -9.90 -11.09 -14.97
N ALA A 179 -10.49 -11.15 -13.77
CA ALA A 179 -10.16 -10.26 -12.68
C ALA A 179 -10.35 -10.93 -11.32
N ALA A 180 -9.78 -10.31 -10.29
CA ALA A 180 -10.01 -10.66 -8.90
C ALA A 180 -10.16 -9.39 -8.06
N VAL A 181 -11.00 -9.47 -7.01
CA VAL A 181 -11.14 -8.44 -5.98
C VAL A 181 -10.79 -9.05 -4.65
N ALA A 182 -9.71 -8.59 -4.04
CA ALA A 182 -9.31 -8.94 -2.69
C ALA A 182 -9.85 -7.89 -1.70
N ASN A 183 -10.40 -8.34 -0.59
CA ASN A 183 -10.98 -7.51 0.44
C ASN A 183 -10.45 -7.93 1.80
N ASP A 184 -10.07 -6.95 2.62
CA ASP A 184 -9.63 -7.13 4.00
C ASP A 184 -8.59 -8.25 4.19
N LEU A 185 -7.58 -8.28 3.33
CA LEU A 185 -6.50 -9.26 3.38
C LEU A 185 -5.87 -9.35 4.78
N THR A 186 -5.61 -10.57 5.22
CA THR A 186 -5.09 -10.96 6.54
C THR A 186 -6.02 -10.66 7.74
N LYS A 187 -7.18 -10.01 7.51
CA LYS A 187 -8.18 -9.73 8.54
C LYS A 187 -9.16 -10.89 8.71
N LEU A 188 -9.96 -10.85 9.78
CA LEU A 188 -10.95 -11.89 10.11
C LEU A 188 -11.93 -12.20 8.95
N HIS A 189 -12.24 -11.20 8.14
CA HIS A 189 -13.20 -11.33 7.03
C HIS A 189 -12.52 -11.26 5.66
N GLU A 190 -11.27 -11.72 5.57
CA GLU A 190 -10.55 -11.83 4.30
C GLU A 190 -11.40 -12.54 3.24
N ARG A 191 -11.47 -11.93 2.06
CA ARG A 191 -12.16 -12.51 0.89
C ARG A 191 -11.38 -12.21 -0.37
N VAL A 192 -11.33 -13.19 -1.28
CA VAL A 192 -10.85 -13.00 -2.65
C VAL A 192 -11.90 -13.56 -3.60
N GLN A 193 -12.57 -12.67 -4.32
CA GLN A 193 -13.52 -13.03 -5.36
C GLN A 193 -12.80 -13.01 -6.70
N ARG A 194 -12.98 -14.07 -7.49
CA ARG A 194 -12.38 -14.25 -8.81
C ARG A 194 -13.48 -14.43 -9.84
N GLY A 195 -13.25 -13.90 -11.04
CA GLY A 195 -14.21 -13.97 -12.14
C GLY A 195 -13.75 -13.09 -13.31
N THR A 196 -14.69 -12.40 -13.91
CA THR A 196 -14.45 -11.35 -14.90
C THR A 196 -14.82 -9.99 -14.31
N VAL A 197 -14.37 -8.90 -14.93
CA VAL A 197 -14.70 -7.54 -14.46
C VAL A 197 -16.22 -7.34 -14.37
N GLY A 198 -16.98 -7.84 -15.36
CA GLY A 198 -18.44 -7.76 -15.39
C GLY A 198 -19.09 -8.57 -14.26
N SER A 199 -18.68 -9.83 -14.06
CA SER A 199 -19.23 -10.66 -12.99
C SER A 199 -18.93 -10.10 -11.59
N LEU A 200 -17.76 -9.50 -11.40
CA LEU A 200 -17.37 -8.84 -10.14
C LEU A 200 -18.17 -7.53 -9.93
N LEU A 201 -18.44 -6.78 -10.99
CA LEU A 201 -19.32 -5.59 -10.94
C LEU A 201 -20.72 -5.99 -10.47
N GLU A 202 -21.32 -7.02 -11.03
CA GLU A 202 -22.63 -7.53 -10.63
C GLU A 202 -22.61 -8.00 -9.15
N ALA A 203 -21.55 -8.68 -8.74
CA ALA A 203 -21.41 -9.20 -7.37
C ALA A 203 -21.36 -8.11 -6.29
N VAL A 204 -20.99 -6.86 -6.65
CA VAL A 204 -20.89 -5.73 -5.70
C VAL A 204 -22.05 -4.74 -5.82
N ALA A 205 -22.92 -4.82 -6.85
CA ALA A 205 -23.92 -3.82 -7.19
C ALA A 205 -24.87 -3.48 -6.03
N ASP A 206 -25.36 -4.50 -5.31
CA ASP A 206 -26.40 -4.35 -4.27
C ASP A 206 -25.86 -4.62 -2.86
N ARG A 207 -24.52 -4.58 -2.68
CA ARG A 207 -23.90 -4.90 -1.39
C ARG A 207 -23.39 -3.65 -0.68
N LYS A 208 -23.61 -3.59 0.62
CA LYS A 208 -22.87 -2.68 1.49
C LYS A 208 -21.43 -3.18 1.59
N LEU A 209 -20.55 -2.53 0.88
CA LEU A 209 -19.11 -2.84 0.91
C LEU A 209 -18.48 -2.21 2.15
N LEU A 210 -17.59 -2.95 2.80
CA LEU A 210 -16.81 -2.49 3.96
C LEU A 210 -15.35 -2.91 3.76
N GLY A 211 -14.44 -2.09 4.25
CA GLY A 211 -13.01 -2.40 4.27
C GLY A 211 -12.21 -1.83 3.11
N GLU A 212 -11.06 -2.43 2.88
CA GLU A 212 -10.06 -2.04 1.89
C GLU A 212 -10.05 -3.06 0.75
N PHE A 213 -9.94 -2.58 -0.47
CA PHE A 213 -10.04 -3.42 -1.67
C PHE A 213 -8.79 -3.30 -2.54
N ILE A 214 -8.38 -4.42 -3.10
CA ILE A 214 -7.35 -4.49 -4.14
C ILE A 214 -7.96 -5.20 -5.33
N VAL A 215 -7.93 -4.54 -6.48
CA VAL A 215 -8.44 -5.07 -7.74
C VAL A 215 -7.28 -5.51 -8.59
N VAL A 216 -7.33 -6.74 -9.09
CA VAL A 216 -6.34 -7.33 -10.00
C VAL A 216 -7.04 -7.68 -11.29
N ILE A 217 -6.57 -7.17 -12.43
CA ILE A 217 -7.18 -7.36 -13.76
C ILE A 217 -6.13 -7.98 -14.69
N GLY A 218 -6.51 -9.01 -15.43
CA GLY A 218 -5.65 -9.63 -16.45
C GLY A 218 -5.28 -8.66 -17.56
N GLY A 219 -4.10 -8.84 -18.13
CA GLY A 219 -3.64 -8.10 -19.30
C GLY A 219 -4.47 -8.35 -20.55
N CYS A 220 -4.23 -7.56 -21.60
CA CYS A 220 -4.75 -7.81 -22.93
C CYS A 220 -4.16 -9.13 -23.47
N ARG A 221 -5.01 -9.98 -24.06
CA ARG A 221 -4.59 -11.23 -24.74
C ARG A 221 -4.39 -11.02 -26.21
#